data_a779e32ad8a80fa393059753612373fe
#
_entry.id   a779e32ad8a80fa393059753612373fe
#
_cell.length_a   1.000
_cell.length_b   1.000
_cell.length_c   1.000
_cell.angle_alpha   90.00
_cell.angle_beta   90.00
_cell.angle_gamma   90.00
#
_symmetry.space_group_name_H-M   'P 1'
#
loop_
_entity.id
_entity.type
_entity.pdbx_description
1 polymer ?
#
loop_
_entity_poly.entity_id
_entity_poly.type
_entity_poly.pdbx_seq_one_letter_code
_entity_poly.pdbx_strand_id
1 'polypeptide(L)'
;MLLRRIPLSTTLITLSGFLAFIAIASITVGPMNISFTDSLRGLIGAHSELAPHIQLVINEIRLPRTILCMFIGAILAICGVVMQGLFRNPLAEPGIIGVSAGAALGGAFAIVVFAEFSQNHPQLMNLAALPLFAFLGGALTTVLGYWLGTNKFGTSVTIMLLAGVAISALSGAAIGFLNFSADDQMLRDLTLWSMGSLAGANWAGIGLASVTLVVLLFWFHKKAMSLNALLLGESEARHLGVPVQKLKRQLILLSAVGVGVTVSICGAIGFIGLVIPHLGRMLAGPDHRTLLPISALLGALLLTCADMIARVLLTPAELPVGIVTALIGAPFFIYLLFQQKGKIL
;
A
#
# COMPACT_ATOMS: atom_id res chain seq x y z
N MET A 1 17.88 9.44 27.93
CA MET A 1 18.81 9.93 26.91
C MET A 1 18.00 10.69 25.85
N LEU A 2 17.98 12.04 25.86
CA LEU A 2 17.28 12.84 24.86
C LEU A 2 18.05 12.73 23.53
N LEU A 3 17.65 11.80 22.67
CA LEU A 3 18.14 11.77 21.31
C LEU A 3 17.86 13.13 20.68
N ARG A 4 18.91 13.85 20.34
CA ARG A 4 18.86 15.14 19.65
C ARG A 4 18.08 14.90 18.34
N ARG A 5 16.82 15.36 18.31
CA ARG A 5 15.95 15.13 17.15
C ARG A 5 16.58 15.84 15.95
N ILE A 6 16.85 15.07 14.89
CA ILE A 6 17.31 15.62 13.63
C ILE A 6 16.22 16.57 13.11
N PRO A 7 16.53 17.76 12.60
CA PRO A 7 15.54 18.67 12.02
C PRO A 7 14.74 17.97 10.91
N LEU A 8 13.43 18.23 10.85
CA LEU A 8 12.54 17.64 9.84
C LEU A 8 13.08 17.87 8.42
N SER A 9 13.54 19.08 8.12
CA SER A 9 14.11 19.42 6.81
C SER A 9 15.29 18.53 6.44
N THR A 10 16.22 18.32 7.36
CA THR A 10 17.38 17.44 7.14
C THR A 10 16.94 16.01 6.89
N THR A 11 16.01 15.48 7.70
CA THR A 11 15.47 14.12 7.52
C THR A 11 14.79 13.97 6.16
N LEU A 12 13.97 14.94 5.75
CA LEU A 12 13.31 14.89 4.44
C LEU A 12 14.31 14.96 3.28
N ILE A 13 15.31 15.85 3.36
CA ILE A 13 16.33 15.97 2.31
C ILE A 13 17.13 14.68 2.18
N THR A 14 17.57 14.10 3.31
CA THR A 14 18.36 12.85 3.28
C THR A 14 17.54 11.67 2.75
N LEU A 15 16.27 11.51 3.19
CA LEU A 15 15.39 10.46 2.69
C LEU A 15 15.05 10.66 1.22
N SER A 16 14.80 11.89 0.77
CA SER A 16 14.54 12.18 -0.66
C SER A 16 15.76 11.91 -1.52
N GLY A 17 16.96 12.28 -1.06
CA GLY A 17 18.21 11.96 -1.75
C GLY A 17 18.46 10.46 -1.86
N PHE A 18 18.18 9.73 -0.76
CA PHE A 18 18.30 8.28 -0.76
C PHE A 18 17.23 7.61 -1.65
N LEU A 19 16.00 8.12 -1.67
CA LEU A 19 14.95 7.65 -2.57
C LEU A 19 15.32 7.86 -4.04
N ALA A 20 15.88 9.03 -4.39
CA ALA A 20 16.36 9.30 -5.75
C ALA A 20 17.48 8.33 -6.16
N PHE A 21 18.41 8.06 -5.25
CA PHE A 21 19.48 7.07 -5.48
C PHE A 21 18.91 5.65 -5.72
N ILE A 22 18.01 5.19 -4.85
CA ILE A 22 17.34 3.88 -4.99
C ILE A 22 16.48 3.83 -6.24
N ALA A 23 15.80 4.91 -6.64
CA ALA A 23 15.02 4.96 -7.87
C ALA A 23 15.91 4.77 -9.11
N ILE A 24 17.07 5.42 -9.16
CA ILE A 24 18.06 5.22 -10.24
C ILE A 24 18.60 3.78 -10.22
N ALA A 25 18.96 3.27 -9.05
CA ALA A 25 19.41 1.88 -8.89
C ALA A 25 18.33 0.88 -9.34
N SER A 26 17.08 1.14 -9.05
CA SER A 26 15.94 0.30 -9.46
C SER A 26 15.77 0.18 -10.97
N ILE A 27 16.13 1.22 -11.73
CA ILE A 27 16.12 1.17 -13.20
C ILE A 27 17.25 0.31 -13.74
N THR A 28 18.37 0.25 -13.02
CA THR A 28 19.53 -0.58 -13.41
C THR A 28 19.31 -2.06 -13.10
N VAL A 29 18.69 -2.37 -11.95
CA VAL A 29 18.50 -3.74 -11.44
C VAL A 29 17.30 -4.44 -12.11
N GLY A 30 17.52 -5.64 -12.63
CA GLY A 30 16.46 -6.48 -13.22
C GLY A 30 17.01 -7.71 -13.93
N PRO A 31 16.15 -8.59 -14.48
CA PRO A 31 16.56 -9.83 -15.13
C PRO A 31 17.50 -9.61 -16.33
N MET A 32 17.31 -8.52 -17.09
CA MET A 32 18.20 -8.10 -18.15
C MET A 32 19.29 -7.18 -17.57
N ASN A 33 20.55 -7.49 -17.82
CA ASN A 33 21.68 -6.67 -17.41
C ASN A 33 21.73 -5.39 -18.27
N ILE A 34 21.44 -4.25 -17.68
CA ILE A 34 21.57 -2.93 -18.30
C ILE A 34 22.63 -2.17 -17.51
N SER A 35 23.59 -1.56 -18.21
CA SER A 35 24.63 -0.79 -17.53
C SER A 35 24.05 0.44 -16.82
N PHE A 36 24.72 0.89 -15.76
CA PHE A 36 24.34 2.12 -15.07
C PHE A 36 24.35 3.34 -16.01
N THR A 37 25.34 3.39 -16.91
CA THR A 37 25.46 4.46 -17.92
C THR A 37 24.29 4.47 -18.89
N ASP A 38 23.84 3.31 -19.37
CA ASP A 38 22.68 3.21 -20.27
C ASP A 38 21.37 3.55 -19.54
N SER A 39 21.24 3.14 -18.28
CA SER A 39 20.09 3.53 -17.44
C SER A 39 20.01 5.05 -17.24
N LEU A 40 21.16 5.70 -17.01
CA LEU A 40 21.23 7.16 -16.87
C LEU A 40 20.94 7.88 -18.20
N ARG A 41 21.49 7.39 -19.32
CA ARG A 41 21.20 7.91 -20.66
C ARG A 41 19.72 7.82 -21.02
N GLY A 42 19.08 6.69 -20.67
CA GLY A 42 17.63 6.54 -20.85
C GLY A 42 16.81 7.58 -20.07
N LEU A 43 17.22 7.88 -18.82
CA LEU A 43 16.53 8.87 -17.98
C LEU A 43 16.69 10.32 -18.50
N ILE A 44 17.86 10.69 -19.03
CA ILE A 44 18.12 12.06 -19.52
C ILE A 44 17.67 12.27 -20.97
N GLY A 45 17.04 11.27 -21.60
CA GLY A 45 16.52 11.39 -22.95
C GLY A 45 17.57 11.24 -24.08
N ALA A 46 18.77 10.75 -23.78
CA ALA A 46 19.82 10.46 -24.78
C ALA A 46 19.53 9.14 -25.54
N HIS A 47 18.31 9.04 -26.09
CA HIS A 47 17.80 7.82 -26.70
C HIS A 47 18.55 7.38 -27.96
N SER A 48 19.13 8.33 -28.71
CA SER A 48 19.87 8.04 -29.95
C SER A 48 21.15 7.20 -29.73
N GLU A 49 21.65 7.15 -28.51
CA GLU A 49 22.86 6.38 -28.14
C GLU A 49 22.54 5.01 -27.58
N LEU A 50 21.26 4.67 -27.39
CA LEU A 50 20.80 3.41 -26.78
C LEU A 50 20.28 2.44 -27.84
N ALA A 51 20.56 1.15 -27.66
CA ALA A 51 19.93 0.11 -28.46
C ALA A 51 18.41 0.11 -28.24
N PRO A 52 17.56 -0.04 -29.29
CA PRO A 52 16.11 0.08 -29.21
C PRO A 52 15.45 -0.79 -28.13
N HIS A 53 15.96 -2.02 -27.91
CA HIS A 53 15.46 -2.93 -26.89
C HIS A 53 15.75 -2.44 -25.47
N ILE A 54 16.90 -1.80 -25.23
CA ILE A 54 17.27 -1.21 -23.93
C ILE A 54 16.34 -0.03 -23.62
N GLN A 55 16.13 0.83 -24.63
CA GLN A 55 15.23 1.98 -24.50
C GLN A 55 13.80 1.54 -24.14
N LEU A 56 13.28 0.51 -24.80
CA LEU A 56 11.96 -0.05 -24.49
C LEU A 56 11.87 -0.57 -23.07
N VAL A 57 12.88 -1.36 -22.63
CA VAL A 57 12.91 -1.89 -21.27
C VAL A 57 12.99 -0.79 -20.22
N ILE A 58 13.75 0.27 -20.45
CA ILE A 58 13.84 1.39 -19.50
C ILE A 58 12.53 2.16 -19.44
N ASN A 59 11.98 2.58 -20.59
CA ASN A 59 10.87 3.52 -20.64
C ASN A 59 9.50 2.88 -20.41
N GLU A 60 9.31 1.64 -20.87
CA GLU A 60 7.99 0.98 -20.82
C GLU A 60 7.87 -0.04 -19.67
N ILE A 61 8.99 -0.50 -19.11
CA ILE A 61 8.96 -1.53 -18.06
C ILE A 61 9.53 -0.99 -16.75
N ARG A 62 10.81 -0.58 -16.73
CA ARG A 62 11.50 -0.29 -15.46
C ARG A 62 11.12 1.04 -14.84
N LEU A 63 11.05 2.09 -15.66
CA LEU A 63 10.71 3.44 -15.17
C LEU A 63 9.27 3.51 -14.65
N PRO A 64 8.23 3.05 -15.39
CA PRO A 64 6.87 3.02 -14.88
C PRO A 64 6.75 2.20 -13.60
N ARG A 65 7.38 1.03 -13.54
CA ARG A 65 7.36 0.16 -12.36
C ARG A 65 8.00 0.82 -11.14
N THR A 66 9.15 1.46 -11.32
CA THR A 66 9.85 2.16 -10.22
C THR A 66 9.00 3.32 -9.68
N ILE A 67 8.39 4.13 -10.55
CA ILE A 67 7.51 5.24 -10.15
C ILE A 67 6.28 4.69 -9.42
N LEU A 68 5.66 3.63 -9.95
CA LEU A 68 4.50 3.01 -9.31
C LEU A 68 4.85 2.44 -7.94
N CYS A 69 6.01 1.78 -7.76
CA CYS A 69 6.50 1.31 -6.46
C CYS A 69 6.56 2.45 -5.44
N MET A 70 7.12 3.59 -5.82
CA MET A 70 7.23 4.74 -4.92
C MET A 70 5.86 5.25 -4.49
N PHE A 71 4.90 5.38 -5.41
CA PHE A 71 3.56 5.88 -5.08
C PHE A 71 2.77 4.89 -4.24
N ILE A 72 2.75 3.61 -4.60
CA ILE A 72 2.04 2.56 -3.85
C ILE A 72 2.61 2.43 -2.43
N GLY A 73 3.95 2.37 -2.30
CA GLY A 73 4.60 2.30 -1.00
C GLY A 73 4.28 3.51 -0.10
N ALA A 74 4.28 4.72 -0.67
CA ALA A 74 3.90 5.94 0.04
C ALA A 74 2.43 5.91 0.49
N ILE A 75 1.49 5.52 -0.38
CA ILE A 75 0.05 5.44 -0.05
C ILE A 75 -0.18 4.45 1.10
N LEU A 76 0.35 3.23 1.00
CA LEU A 76 0.19 2.21 2.04
C LEU A 76 0.75 2.68 3.38
N ALA A 77 1.92 3.33 3.37
CA ALA A 77 2.57 3.85 4.57
C ALA A 77 1.75 4.95 5.25
N ILE A 78 1.26 5.96 4.51
CA ILE A 78 0.47 7.05 5.10
C ILE A 78 -0.91 6.57 5.56
N CYS A 79 -1.55 5.63 4.86
CA CYS A 79 -2.77 4.97 5.32
C CYS A 79 -2.52 4.22 6.63
N GLY A 80 -1.39 3.51 6.75
CA GLY A 80 -0.97 2.87 7.99
C GLY A 80 -0.79 3.86 9.15
N VAL A 81 -0.10 4.99 8.92
CA VAL A 81 0.05 6.06 9.93
C VAL A 81 -1.30 6.52 10.45
N VAL A 82 -2.22 6.83 9.54
CA VAL A 82 -3.55 7.33 9.87
C VAL A 82 -4.37 6.30 10.64
N MET A 83 -4.36 5.04 10.21
CA MET A 83 -5.13 3.97 10.87
C MET A 83 -4.58 3.66 12.26
N GLN A 84 -3.25 3.63 12.43
CA GLN A 84 -2.63 3.45 13.74
C GLN A 84 -2.94 4.62 14.69
N GLY A 85 -2.95 5.85 14.20
CA GLY A 85 -3.35 7.04 14.96
C GLY A 85 -4.82 7.02 15.33
N LEU A 86 -5.69 6.68 14.39
CA LEU A 86 -7.13 6.61 14.56
C LEU A 86 -7.55 5.55 15.60
N PHE A 87 -6.95 4.36 15.52
CA PHE A 87 -7.25 3.25 16.42
C PHE A 87 -6.44 3.29 17.72
N ARG A 88 -5.50 4.22 17.82
CA ARG A 88 -4.54 4.30 18.93
C ARG A 88 -3.86 2.96 19.21
N ASN A 89 -3.63 2.23 18.14
CA ASN A 89 -3.03 0.91 18.17
C ASN A 89 -1.90 0.84 17.14
N PRO A 90 -0.64 0.68 17.55
CA PRO A 90 0.50 0.61 16.65
C PRO A 90 0.49 -0.63 15.73
N LEU A 91 -0.37 -1.60 16.02
CA LEU A 91 -0.55 -2.84 15.25
C LEU A 91 -1.73 -2.75 14.28
N ALA A 92 -2.41 -1.61 14.19
CA ALA A 92 -3.50 -1.43 13.26
C ALA A 92 -2.97 -1.28 11.83
N GLU A 93 -3.48 -2.09 10.94
CA GLU A 93 -3.23 -2.02 9.50
C GLU A 93 -4.55 -1.70 8.78
N PRO A 94 -4.51 -0.92 7.70
CA PRO A 94 -5.74 -0.58 6.95
C PRO A 94 -6.52 -1.81 6.46
N GLY A 95 -5.84 -2.90 6.14
CA GLY A 95 -6.45 -4.17 5.71
C GLY A 95 -7.40 -4.80 6.72
N ILE A 96 -7.20 -4.56 8.03
CA ILE A 96 -7.98 -5.17 9.11
C ILE A 96 -9.48 -4.76 9.07
N ILE A 97 -9.79 -3.63 8.45
CA ILE A 97 -11.21 -3.22 8.28
C ILE A 97 -11.93 -3.93 7.13
N GLY A 98 -11.29 -4.93 6.50
CA GLY A 98 -11.87 -5.75 5.45
C GLY A 98 -11.63 -5.23 4.02
N VAL A 99 -10.99 -4.07 3.83
CA VAL A 99 -10.71 -3.50 2.50
C VAL A 99 -9.98 -4.48 1.60
N SER A 100 -8.87 -5.05 2.09
CA SER A 100 -8.04 -5.96 1.28
C SER A 100 -8.76 -7.27 0.95
N ALA A 101 -9.53 -7.81 1.90
CA ALA A 101 -10.32 -9.02 1.68
C ALA A 101 -11.45 -8.79 0.66
N GLY A 102 -12.14 -7.65 0.76
CA GLY A 102 -13.14 -7.26 -0.22
C GLY A 102 -12.58 -7.00 -1.61
N ALA A 103 -11.41 -6.35 -1.69
CA ALA A 103 -10.73 -6.13 -2.95
C ALA A 103 -10.26 -7.46 -3.58
N ALA A 104 -9.76 -8.39 -2.76
CA ALA A 104 -9.41 -9.73 -3.21
C ALA A 104 -10.62 -10.50 -3.75
N LEU A 105 -11.77 -10.42 -3.07
CA LEU A 105 -13.01 -11.02 -3.55
C LEU A 105 -13.49 -10.38 -4.87
N GLY A 106 -13.44 -9.05 -4.98
CA GLY A 106 -13.79 -8.35 -6.22
C GLY A 106 -12.88 -8.73 -7.40
N GLY A 107 -11.56 -8.84 -7.15
CA GLY A 107 -10.60 -9.32 -8.15
C GLY A 107 -10.83 -10.78 -8.54
N ALA A 108 -11.07 -11.66 -7.57
CA ALA A 108 -11.41 -13.06 -7.81
C ALA A 108 -12.69 -13.20 -8.63
N PHE A 109 -13.71 -12.42 -8.30
CA PHE A 109 -14.95 -12.36 -9.07
C PHE A 109 -14.70 -11.94 -10.52
N ALA A 110 -13.91 -10.90 -10.73
CA ALA A 110 -13.55 -10.43 -12.06
C ALA A 110 -12.82 -11.52 -12.88
N ILE A 111 -11.82 -12.17 -12.28
CA ILE A 111 -11.01 -13.20 -12.98
C ILE A 111 -11.85 -14.41 -13.36
N VAL A 112 -12.68 -14.93 -12.41
CA VAL A 112 -13.41 -16.19 -12.62
C VAL A 112 -14.69 -15.98 -13.42
N VAL A 113 -15.51 -14.97 -13.07
CA VAL A 113 -16.82 -14.78 -13.70
C VAL A 113 -16.70 -14.13 -15.09
N PHE A 114 -15.70 -13.29 -15.30
CA PHE A 114 -15.46 -12.62 -16.60
C PHE A 114 -14.30 -13.24 -17.39
N ALA A 115 -13.98 -14.51 -17.16
CA ALA A 115 -12.88 -15.21 -17.84
C ALA A 115 -13.01 -15.20 -19.37
N GLU A 116 -14.20 -15.50 -19.90
CA GLU A 116 -14.49 -15.47 -21.34
C GLU A 116 -14.34 -14.06 -21.91
N PHE A 117 -14.79 -13.03 -21.19
CA PHE A 117 -14.58 -11.64 -21.55
C PHE A 117 -13.08 -11.27 -21.53
N SER A 118 -12.33 -11.78 -20.56
CA SER A 118 -10.88 -11.59 -20.45
C SER A 118 -10.12 -12.15 -21.65
N GLN A 119 -10.51 -13.32 -22.15
CA GLN A 119 -9.89 -13.92 -23.34
C GLN A 119 -10.13 -13.09 -24.59
N ASN A 120 -11.33 -12.53 -24.77
CA ASN A 120 -11.69 -11.72 -25.92
C ASN A 120 -11.17 -10.27 -25.83
N HIS A 121 -11.03 -9.72 -24.64
CA HIS A 121 -10.65 -8.32 -24.37
C HIS A 121 -9.60 -8.19 -23.23
N PRO A 122 -8.39 -8.78 -23.36
CA PRO A 122 -7.42 -8.86 -22.26
C PRO A 122 -6.93 -7.48 -21.78
N GLN A 123 -6.80 -6.52 -22.69
CA GLN A 123 -6.40 -5.15 -22.32
C GLN A 123 -7.47 -4.44 -21.49
N LEU A 124 -8.74 -4.53 -21.89
CA LEU A 124 -9.85 -3.93 -21.15
C LEU A 124 -10.05 -4.60 -19.80
N MET A 125 -9.87 -5.92 -19.72
CA MET A 125 -9.90 -6.67 -18.46
C MET A 125 -8.84 -6.17 -17.48
N ASN A 126 -7.58 -6.16 -17.89
CA ASN A 126 -6.46 -5.83 -17.02
C ASN A 126 -6.39 -4.33 -16.66
N LEU A 127 -6.74 -3.44 -17.58
CA LEU A 127 -6.64 -1.99 -17.36
C LEU A 127 -7.87 -1.38 -16.69
N ALA A 128 -9.04 -1.99 -16.80
CA ALA A 128 -10.27 -1.41 -16.31
C ALA A 128 -11.11 -2.36 -15.46
N ALA A 129 -11.51 -3.52 -15.97
CA ALA A 129 -12.49 -4.37 -15.29
C ALA A 129 -11.93 -4.95 -13.97
N LEU A 130 -10.77 -5.58 -14.00
CA LEU A 130 -10.16 -6.16 -12.80
C LEU A 130 -9.89 -5.10 -11.70
N PRO A 131 -9.23 -3.95 -12.00
CA PRO A 131 -9.09 -2.87 -11.02
C PRO A 131 -10.41 -2.33 -10.49
N LEU A 132 -11.42 -2.16 -11.35
CA LEU A 132 -12.72 -1.66 -10.94
C LEU A 132 -13.43 -2.60 -9.97
N PHE A 133 -13.51 -3.90 -10.28
CA PHE A 133 -14.15 -4.89 -9.40
C PHE A 133 -13.40 -5.03 -8.07
N ALA A 134 -12.06 -5.03 -8.09
CA ALA A 134 -11.25 -5.05 -6.88
C ALA A 134 -11.52 -3.79 -6.01
N PHE A 135 -11.53 -2.60 -6.62
CA PHE A 135 -11.84 -1.36 -5.91
C PHE A 135 -13.26 -1.37 -5.33
N LEU A 136 -14.26 -1.78 -6.11
CA LEU A 136 -15.66 -1.86 -5.66
C LEU A 136 -15.84 -2.87 -4.53
N GLY A 137 -15.18 -4.03 -4.61
CA GLY A 137 -15.18 -5.03 -3.54
C GLY A 137 -14.60 -4.47 -2.23
N GLY A 138 -13.46 -3.79 -2.29
CA GLY A 138 -12.85 -3.12 -1.13
C GLY A 138 -13.71 -1.99 -0.58
N ALA A 139 -14.33 -1.19 -1.44
CA ALA A 139 -15.23 -0.12 -1.03
C ALA A 139 -16.48 -0.67 -0.34
N LEU A 140 -17.11 -1.69 -0.91
CA LEU A 140 -18.32 -2.34 -0.36
C LEU A 140 -18.05 -2.90 1.04
N THR A 141 -16.97 -3.67 1.20
CA THR A 141 -16.63 -4.26 2.50
C THR A 141 -16.27 -3.21 3.55
N THR A 142 -15.62 -2.12 3.14
CA THR A 142 -15.35 -0.99 4.05
C THR A 142 -16.62 -0.29 4.50
N VAL A 143 -17.55 -0.02 3.57
CA VAL A 143 -18.85 0.60 3.89
C VAL A 143 -19.65 -0.31 4.82
N LEU A 144 -19.70 -1.62 4.56
CA LEU A 144 -20.35 -2.60 5.42
C LEU A 144 -19.70 -2.63 6.81
N GLY A 145 -18.37 -2.72 6.91
CA GLY A 145 -17.64 -2.72 8.18
C GLY A 145 -17.86 -1.42 8.98
N TYR A 146 -17.87 -0.28 8.30
CA TYR A 146 -18.18 1.01 8.91
C TYR A 146 -19.64 1.08 9.40
N TRP A 147 -20.59 0.60 8.60
CA TRP A 147 -22.00 0.57 8.97
C TRP A 147 -22.26 -0.32 10.18
N LEU A 148 -21.69 -1.53 10.21
CA LEU A 148 -21.75 -2.44 11.35
C LEU A 148 -21.09 -1.86 12.61
N GLY A 149 -19.97 -1.15 12.44
CA GLY A 149 -19.23 -0.54 13.55
C GLY A 149 -19.80 0.78 14.05
N THR A 150 -20.83 1.34 13.40
CA THR A 150 -21.36 2.67 13.71
C THR A 150 -22.81 2.59 14.19
N ASN A 151 -23.12 3.22 15.32
CA ASN A 151 -24.44 3.36 15.86
C ASN A 151 -24.76 4.83 16.21
N LYS A 152 -25.93 5.10 16.82
CA LYS A 152 -26.35 6.45 17.24
C LYS A 152 -25.39 7.12 18.25
N PHE A 153 -24.55 6.37 18.93
CA PHE A 153 -23.55 6.88 19.87
C PHE A 153 -22.19 7.14 19.22
N GLY A 154 -22.01 6.72 17.97
CA GLY A 154 -20.78 6.91 17.17
C GLY A 154 -20.16 5.61 16.69
N THR A 155 -18.97 5.73 16.11
CA THR A 155 -18.21 4.60 15.55
C THR A 155 -17.35 3.94 16.63
N SER A 156 -17.63 2.66 16.90
CA SER A 156 -16.82 1.81 17.77
C SER A 156 -15.73 1.12 16.93
N VAL A 157 -14.48 1.43 17.25
CA VAL A 157 -13.31 0.81 16.62
C VAL A 157 -13.31 -0.70 16.82
N THR A 158 -13.61 -1.17 18.03
CA THR A 158 -13.61 -2.61 18.36
C THR A 158 -14.64 -3.38 17.52
N ILE A 159 -15.88 -2.86 17.42
CA ILE A 159 -16.93 -3.51 16.62
C ILE A 159 -16.54 -3.48 15.13
N MET A 160 -15.95 -2.39 14.65
CA MET A 160 -15.50 -2.27 13.26
C MET A 160 -14.39 -3.28 12.94
N LEU A 161 -13.44 -3.51 13.86
CA LEU A 161 -12.39 -4.53 13.69
C LEU A 161 -13.00 -5.95 13.67
N LEU A 162 -13.94 -6.26 14.58
CA LEU A 162 -14.64 -7.54 14.58
C LEU A 162 -15.46 -7.76 13.31
N ALA A 163 -16.15 -6.71 12.82
CA ALA A 163 -16.83 -6.74 11.53
C ALA A 163 -15.84 -7.01 10.38
N GLY A 164 -14.66 -6.38 10.40
CA GLY A 164 -13.61 -6.62 9.42
C GLY A 164 -13.13 -8.08 9.40
N VAL A 165 -12.96 -8.71 10.57
CA VAL A 165 -12.62 -10.14 10.68
C VAL A 165 -13.73 -11.02 10.09
N ALA A 166 -15.00 -10.76 10.43
CA ALA A 166 -16.13 -11.53 9.92
C ALA A 166 -16.28 -11.37 8.38
N ILE A 167 -16.14 -10.13 7.87
CA ILE A 167 -16.18 -9.84 6.43
C ILE A 167 -15.01 -10.54 5.72
N SER A 168 -13.82 -10.55 6.30
CA SER A 168 -12.66 -11.23 5.73
C SER A 168 -12.87 -12.74 5.66
N ALA A 169 -13.46 -13.36 6.69
CA ALA A 169 -13.80 -14.78 6.68
C ALA A 169 -14.85 -15.11 5.60
N LEU A 170 -15.89 -14.28 5.47
CA LEU A 170 -16.92 -14.44 4.44
C LEU A 170 -16.33 -14.26 3.03
N SER A 171 -15.49 -13.24 2.84
CA SER A 171 -14.77 -13.03 1.57
C SER A 171 -13.88 -14.23 1.23
N GLY A 172 -13.17 -14.79 2.22
CA GLY A 172 -12.35 -15.98 2.05
C GLY A 172 -13.17 -17.20 1.63
N ALA A 173 -14.34 -17.42 2.24
CA ALA A 173 -15.24 -18.50 1.84
C ALA A 173 -15.77 -18.32 0.41
N ALA A 174 -16.14 -17.08 0.03
CA ALA A 174 -16.57 -16.76 -1.33
C ALA A 174 -15.45 -16.96 -2.36
N ILE A 175 -14.20 -16.55 -2.04
CA ILE A 175 -13.03 -16.82 -2.88
C ILE A 175 -12.79 -18.32 -3.00
N GLY A 176 -12.93 -19.09 -1.91
CA GLY A 176 -12.83 -20.54 -1.93
C GLY A 176 -13.84 -21.20 -2.87
N PHE A 177 -15.09 -20.69 -2.88
CA PHE A 177 -16.11 -21.14 -3.82
C PHE A 177 -15.75 -20.81 -5.29
N LEU A 178 -15.26 -19.59 -5.55
CA LEU A 178 -14.80 -19.20 -6.88
C LEU A 178 -13.62 -20.07 -7.33
N ASN A 179 -12.66 -20.36 -6.46
CA ASN A 179 -11.55 -21.27 -6.75
C ASN A 179 -12.01 -22.69 -7.10
N PHE A 180 -13.03 -23.20 -6.40
CA PHE A 180 -13.60 -24.52 -6.70
C PHE A 180 -14.25 -24.58 -8.10
N SER A 181 -14.79 -23.46 -8.57
CA SER A 181 -15.46 -23.33 -9.87
C SER A 181 -14.50 -22.95 -11.02
N ALA A 182 -13.26 -22.56 -10.70
CA ALA A 182 -12.28 -22.05 -11.65
C ALA A 182 -11.54 -23.18 -12.37
N ASP A 183 -11.12 -22.93 -13.61
CA ASP A 183 -10.18 -23.78 -14.33
C ASP A 183 -8.72 -23.49 -13.90
N ASP A 184 -7.76 -24.28 -14.39
CA ASP A 184 -6.34 -24.19 -14.03
C ASP A 184 -5.72 -22.82 -14.38
N GLN A 185 -6.16 -22.19 -15.47
CA GLN A 185 -5.66 -20.87 -15.89
C GLN A 185 -6.19 -19.77 -14.96
N MET A 186 -7.48 -19.79 -14.67
CA MET A 186 -8.09 -18.86 -13.73
C MET A 186 -7.47 -18.96 -12.34
N LEU A 187 -7.21 -20.19 -11.85
CA LEU A 187 -6.54 -20.44 -10.57
C LEU A 187 -5.13 -19.84 -10.54
N ARG A 188 -4.37 -20.01 -11.63
CA ARG A 188 -3.04 -19.43 -11.78
C ARG A 188 -3.10 -17.89 -11.73
N ASP A 189 -3.98 -17.29 -12.52
CA ASP A 189 -4.13 -15.84 -12.63
C ASP A 189 -4.56 -15.24 -11.27
N LEU A 190 -5.51 -15.88 -10.60
CA LEU A 190 -5.98 -15.47 -9.28
C LEU A 190 -4.89 -15.60 -8.23
N THR A 191 -4.14 -16.69 -8.24
CA THR A 191 -3.04 -16.91 -7.30
C THR A 191 -1.95 -15.86 -7.47
N LEU A 192 -1.50 -15.62 -8.70
CA LEU A 192 -0.47 -14.62 -9.00
C LEU A 192 -0.94 -13.20 -8.65
N TRP A 193 -2.18 -12.85 -9.00
CA TRP A 193 -2.74 -11.56 -8.68
C TRP A 193 -2.87 -11.35 -7.15
N SER A 194 -3.32 -12.36 -6.42
CA SER A 194 -3.49 -12.29 -4.96
C SER A 194 -2.18 -12.09 -4.19
N MET A 195 -1.04 -12.54 -4.75
CA MET A 195 0.29 -12.38 -4.16
C MET A 195 0.85 -10.96 -4.27
N GLY A 196 0.21 -10.09 -5.04
CA GLY A 196 0.65 -8.71 -5.26
C GLY A 196 1.87 -8.58 -6.16
N SER A 197 1.70 -7.91 -7.29
CA SER A 197 2.77 -7.72 -8.29
C SER A 197 2.75 -6.32 -8.88
N LEU A 198 3.93 -5.80 -9.16
CA LEU A 198 4.13 -4.52 -9.85
C LEU A 198 4.61 -4.71 -11.30
N ALA A 199 4.66 -5.96 -11.78
CA ALA A 199 5.09 -6.29 -13.15
C ALA A 199 4.14 -5.71 -14.22
N GLY A 200 2.84 -5.53 -13.90
CA GLY A 200 1.84 -4.90 -14.77
C GLY A 200 1.80 -3.37 -14.70
N ALA A 201 2.87 -2.71 -14.21
CA ALA A 201 2.93 -1.26 -14.10
C ALA A 201 2.69 -0.59 -15.46
N ASN A 202 1.82 0.41 -15.47
CA ASN A 202 1.47 1.19 -16.66
C ASN A 202 1.21 2.66 -16.29
N TRP A 203 1.25 3.54 -17.27
CA TRP A 203 1.11 4.98 -17.06
C TRP A 203 -0.26 5.40 -16.51
N ALA A 204 -1.33 4.67 -16.85
CA ALA A 204 -2.67 4.93 -16.31
C ALA A 204 -2.74 4.63 -14.80
N GLY A 205 -2.19 3.49 -14.36
CA GLY A 205 -2.05 3.13 -12.95
C GLY A 205 -1.19 4.13 -12.17
N ILE A 206 -0.09 4.61 -12.77
CA ILE A 206 0.74 5.67 -12.18
C ILE A 206 -0.06 6.95 -12.01
N GLY A 207 -0.81 7.37 -13.03
CA GLY A 207 -1.68 8.54 -12.96
C GLY A 207 -2.68 8.44 -11.81
N LEU A 208 -3.37 7.30 -11.69
CA LEU A 208 -4.33 7.05 -10.62
C LEU A 208 -3.65 7.05 -9.24
N ALA A 209 -2.52 6.38 -9.09
CA ALA A 209 -1.76 6.33 -7.84
C ALA A 209 -1.22 7.72 -7.44
N SER A 210 -0.73 8.51 -8.41
CA SER A 210 -0.22 9.86 -8.15
C SER A 210 -1.30 10.79 -7.64
N VAL A 211 -2.46 10.83 -8.31
CA VAL A 211 -3.63 11.63 -7.88
C VAL A 211 -4.08 11.20 -6.49
N THR A 212 -4.18 9.89 -6.26
CA THR A 212 -4.55 9.32 -4.95
C THR A 212 -3.57 9.76 -3.87
N LEU A 213 -2.26 9.64 -4.11
CA LEU A 213 -1.23 10.05 -3.15
C LEU A 213 -1.34 11.54 -2.79
N VAL A 214 -1.46 12.41 -3.80
CA VAL A 214 -1.57 13.86 -3.58
C VAL A 214 -2.82 14.20 -2.76
N VAL A 215 -3.97 13.62 -3.12
CA VAL A 215 -5.23 13.83 -2.38
C VAL A 215 -5.10 13.36 -0.94
N LEU A 216 -4.57 12.16 -0.70
CA LEU A 216 -4.41 11.60 0.63
C LEU A 216 -3.41 12.41 1.47
N LEU A 217 -2.25 12.77 0.92
CA LEU A 217 -1.26 13.59 1.63
C LEU A 217 -1.86 14.93 2.04
N PHE A 218 -2.58 15.60 1.13
CA PHE A 218 -3.23 16.87 1.42
C PHE A 218 -4.26 16.75 2.56
N TRP A 219 -5.17 15.78 2.46
CA TRP A 219 -6.23 15.62 3.46
C TRP A 219 -5.69 15.11 4.80
N PHE A 220 -4.77 14.15 4.81
CA PHE A 220 -4.19 13.63 6.04
C PHE A 220 -3.32 14.68 6.73
N HIS A 221 -2.55 15.47 5.98
CA HIS A 221 -1.76 16.56 6.55
C HIS A 221 -2.66 17.63 7.18
N LYS A 222 -3.75 17.99 6.52
CA LYS A 222 -4.78 18.90 7.06
C LYS A 222 -5.40 18.39 8.37
N LYS A 223 -5.48 17.07 8.58
CA LYS A 223 -6.04 16.44 9.77
C LYS A 223 -4.98 15.99 10.79
N ALA A 224 -3.71 16.23 10.53
CA ALA A 224 -2.61 15.81 11.41
C ALA A 224 -2.75 16.30 12.84
N MET A 225 -3.12 17.57 13.04
CA MET A 225 -3.36 18.13 14.39
C MET A 225 -4.55 17.47 15.10
N SER A 226 -5.62 17.17 14.36
CA SER A 226 -6.78 16.46 14.91
C SER A 226 -6.44 15.00 15.26
N LEU A 227 -5.56 14.35 14.48
CA LEU A 227 -5.01 13.03 14.81
C LEU A 227 -4.13 13.08 16.06
N ASN A 228 -3.29 14.12 16.22
CA ASN A 228 -2.49 14.31 17.42
C ASN A 228 -3.37 14.49 18.66
N ALA A 229 -4.44 15.28 18.57
CA ALA A 229 -5.42 15.42 19.65
C ALA A 229 -6.09 14.08 20.00
N LEU A 230 -6.37 13.24 18.99
CA LEU A 230 -7.00 11.93 19.21
C LEU A 230 -6.09 10.96 19.97
N LEU A 231 -4.76 11.11 19.91
CA LEU A 231 -3.83 10.31 20.71
C LEU A 231 -4.00 10.53 22.22
N LEU A 232 -4.50 11.70 22.64
CA LEU A 232 -4.77 12.00 24.05
C LEU A 232 -6.05 11.30 24.54
N GLY A 233 -6.93 10.92 23.65
CA GLY A 233 -8.24 10.34 23.97
C GLY A 233 -9.36 11.00 23.17
N GLU A 234 -10.49 10.27 23.00
CA GLU A 234 -11.63 10.83 22.27
C GLU A 234 -12.34 11.95 23.07
N SER A 235 -12.35 11.83 24.40
CA SER A 235 -12.91 12.85 25.30
C SER A 235 -12.11 14.14 25.19
N GLU A 236 -10.80 14.03 25.35
CA GLU A 236 -9.86 15.14 25.31
C GLU A 236 -9.87 15.81 23.92
N ALA A 237 -9.90 15.01 22.85
CA ALA A 237 -10.01 15.54 21.49
C ALA A 237 -11.30 16.35 21.28
N ARG A 238 -12.45 15.90 21.87
CA ARG A 238 -13.72 16.66 21.83
C ARG A 238 -13.60 17.97 22.60
N HIS A 239 -12.99 17.96 23.79
CA HIS A 239 -12.74 19.18 24.57
C HIS A 239 -11.85 20.19 23.83
N LEU A 240 -10.93 19.70 23.01
CA LEU A 240 -10.11 20.51 22.08
C LEU A 240 -10.85 20.95 20.81
N GLY A 241 -12.17 20.69 20.71
CA GLY A 241 -13.00 21.13 19.58
C GLY A 241 -12.93 20.23 18.34
N VAL A 242 -12.34 19.03 18.44
CA VAL A 242 -12.25 18.10 17.31
C VAL A 242 -13.59 17.38 17.11
N PRO A 243 -14.21 17.43 15.93
CA PRO A 243 -15.43 16.67 15.63
C PRO A 243 -15.07 15.20 15.36
N VAL A 244 -14.84 14.43 16.44
CA VAL A 244 -14.26 13.09 16.43
C VAL A 244 -14.96 12.13 15.48
N GLN A 245 -16.30 12.09 15.45
CA GLN A 245 -17.03 11.16 14.59
C GLN A 245 -16.88 11.50 13.10
N LYS A 246 -16.91 12.80 12.76
CA LYS A 246 -16.65 13.26 11.39
C LYS A 246 -15.22 12.96 10.97
N LEU A 247 -14.25 13.15 11.88
CA LEU A 247 -12.85 12.83 11.64
C LEU A 247 -12.68 11.33 11.37
N LYS A 248 -13.20 10.46 12.24
CA LYS A 248 -13.14 9.00 12.06
C LYS A 248 -13.69 8.57 10.70
N ARG A 249 -14.90 9.01 10.35
CA ARG A 249 -15.52 8.70 9.06
C ARG A 249 -14.65 9.10 7.88
N GLN A 250 -14.12 10.34 7.90
CA GLN A 250 -13.29 10.85 6.81
C GLN A 250 -11.99 10.03 6.67
N LEU A 251 -11.31 9.74 7.77
CA LEU A 251 -10.03 9.03 7.75
C LEU A 251 -10.19 7.57 7.33
N ILE A 252 -11.26 6.89 7.79
CA ILE A 252 -11.57 5.52 7.38
C ILE A 252 -11.82 5.45 5.88
N LEU A 253 -12.71 6.31 5.35
CA LEU A 253 -13.06 6.31 3.92
C LEU A 253 -11.87 6.67 3.04
N LEU A 254 -11.07 7.69 3.42
CA LEU A 254 -9.87 8.06 2.66
C LEU A 254 -8.82 6.95 2.68
N SER A 255 -8.59 6.29 3.82
CA SER A 255 -7.66 5.16 3.90
C SER A 255 -8.16 3.96 3.07
N ALA A 256 -9.47 3.72 3.06
CA ALA A 256 -10.06 2.68 2.24
C ALA A 256 -9.91 2.96 0.74
N VAL A 257 -10.08 4.22 0.31
CA VAL A 257 -9.80 4.63 -1.07
C VAL A 257 -8.32 4.39 -1.41
N GLY A 258 -7.40 4.82 -0.54
CA GLY A 258 -5.96 4.61 -0.74
C GLY A 258 -5.61 3.14 -0.92
N VAL A 259 -6.01 2.30 0.04
CA VAL A 259 -5.74 0.85 -0.02
C VAL A 259 -6.50 0.19 -1.17
N GLY A 260 -7.76 0.55 -1.41
CA GLY A 260 -8.55 0.03 -2.52
C GLY A 260 -7.90 0.31 -3.88
N VAL A 261 -7.41 1.53 -4.10
CA VAL A 261 -6.65 1.89 -5.31
C VAL A 261 -5.35 1.09 -5.40
N THR A 262 -4.58 0.96 -4.31
CA THR A 262 -3.34 0.17 -4.37
C THR A 262 -3.60 -1.28 -4.71
N VAL A 263 -4.56 -1.93 -4.04
CA VAL A 263 -4.90 -3.34 -4.30
C VAL A 263 -5.47 -3.52 -5.71
N SER A 264 -6.25 -2.58 -6.22
CA SER A 264 -6.80 -2.67 -7.57
C SER A 264 -5.73 -2.63 -8.66
N ILE A 265 -4.62 -1.90 -8.43
CA ILE A 265 -3.53 -1.77 -9.42
C ILE A 265 -2.53 -2.94 -9.32
N CYS A 266 -2.16 -3.36 -8.11
CA CYS A 266 -1.03 -4.27 -7.91
C CYS A 266 -1.35 -5.51 -7.07
N GLY A 267 -2.62 -5.78 -6.77
CA GLY A 267 -2.98 -6.86 -5.86
C GLY A 267 -2.62 -6.56 -4.40
N ALA A 268 -2.67 -7.59 -3.56
CA ALA A 268 -2.47 -7.42 -2.12
C ALA A 268 -0.99 -7.28 -1.77
N ILE A 269 -0.60 -6.12 -1.20
CA ILE A 269 0.73 -5.87 -0.63
C ILE A 269 0.55 -5.53 0.85
N GLY A 270 1.03 -6.43 1.72
CA GLY A 270 0.91 -6.28 3.17
C GLY A 270 2.17 -5.71 3.83
N PHE A 271 2.06 -5.51 5.15
CA PHE A 271 3.12 -5.12 6.08
C PHE A 271 3.69 -3.70 5.94
N ILE A 272 3.62 -3.04 4.78
CA ILE A 272 4.14 -1.67 4.62
C ILE A 272 3.42 -0.72 5.57
N GLY A 273 2.08 -0.78 5.61
CA GLY A 273 1.25 0.02 6.50
C GLY A 273 1.43 -0.30 7.99
N LEU A 274 2.07 -1.42 8.33
CA LEU A 274 2.39 -1.81 9.69
C LEU A 274 3.80 -1.36 10.10
N VAL A 275 4.78 -1.70 9.28
CA VAL A 275 6.22 -1.52 9.56
C VAL A 275 6.64 -0.06 9.48
N ILE A 276 6.26 0.62 8.40
CA ILE A 276 6.74 1.98 8.10
C ILE A 276 6.29 3.01 9.13
N PRO A 277 5.03 3.05 9.61
CA PRO A 277 4.66 4.00 10.66
C PRO A 277 5.44 3.79 11.95
N HIS A 278 5.84 2.57 12.26
CA HIS A 278 6.67 2.27 13.42
C HIS A 278 8.08 2.85 13.25
N LEU A 279 8.75 2.58 12.13
CA LEU A 279 10.05 3.15 11.79
C LEU A 279 10.00 4.69 11.75
N GLY A 280 8.94 5.23 11.14
CA GLY A 280 8.72 6.68 11.10
C GLY A 280 8.62 7.31 12.48
N ARG A 281 7.92 6.67 13.43
CA ARG A 281 7.86 7.15 14.83
C ARG A 281 9.21 7.08 15.55
N MET A 282 10.03 6.09 15.25
CA MET A 282 11.39 6.02 15.81
C MET A 282 12.27 7.19 15.32
N LEU A 283 12.10 7.62 14.07
CA LEU A 283 12.89 8.70 13.48
C LEU A 283 12.35 10.10 13.82
N ALA A 284 11.03 10.29 13.72
CA ALA A 284 10.37 11.59 13.78
C ALA A 284 9.54 11.83 15.05
N GLY A 285 9.30 10.79 15.83
CA GLY A 285 8.37 10.82 16.96
C GLY A 285 6.90 10.67 16.52
N PRO A 286 5.94 10.89 17.46
CA PRO A 286 4.53 10.59 17.23
C PRO A 286 3.73 11.69 16.54
N ASP A 287 4.30 12.88 16.30
CA ASP A 287 3.60 14.02 15.66
C ASP A 287 3.26 13.69 14.20
N HIS A 288 1.98 13.61 13.88
CA HIS A 288 1.50 13.27 12.54
C HIS A 288 1.91 14.28 11.45
N ARG A 289 2.24 15.53 11.80
CA ARG A 289 2.73 16.52 10.83
C ARG A 289 4.08 16.13 10.24
N THR A 290 4.94 15.54 11.04
CA THR A 290 6.28 15.09 10.66
C THR A 290 6.25 13.62 10.22
N LEU A 291 5.42 12.81 10.88
CA LEU A 291 5.33 11.38 10.64
C LEU A 291 4.77 11.05 9.25
N LEU A 292 3.75 11.77 8.76
CA LEU A 292 3.15 11.51 7.46
C LEU A 292 4.15 11.63 6.30
N PRO A 293 4.86 12.77 6.10
CA PRO A 293 5.79 12.90 4.98
C PRO A 293 7.00 11.95 5.10
N ILE A 294 7.51 11.73 6.31
CA ILE A 294 8.61 10.77 6.52
C ILE A 294 8.16 9.34 6.19
N SER A 295 6.96 8.95 6.63
CA SER A 295 6.43 7.62 6.33
C SER A 295 6.14 7.44 4.83
N ALA A 296 5.70 8.47 4.12
CA ALA A 296 5.55 8.40 2.67
C ALA A 296 6.87 8.06 1.98
N LEU A 297 7.96 8.76 2.33
CA LEU A 297 9.29 8.50 1.77
C LEU A 297 9.84 7.12 2.16
N LEU A 298 9.68 6.71 3.42
CA LEU A 298 10.10 5.39 3.89
C LEU A 298 9.31 4.26 3.21
N GLY A 299 8.01 4.45 3.00
CA GLY A 299 7.17 3.48 2.29
C GLY A 299 7.57 3.33 0.83
N ALA A 300 7.83 4.45 0.15
CA ALA A 300 8.38 4.47 -1.20
C ALA A 300 9.72 3.72 -1.27
N LEU A 301 10.64 3.99 -0.34
CA LEU A 301 11.93 3.31 -0.25
C LEU A 301 11.77 1.80 -0.04
N LEU A 302 10.99 1.39 0.97
CA LEU A 302 10.84 -0.02 1.31
C LEU A 302 10.26 -0.83 0.15
N LEU A 303 9.19 -0.33 -0.48
CA LEU A 303 8.56 -1.05 -1.57
C LEU A 303 9.44 -1.10 -2.81
N THR A 304 10.17 -0.03 -3.14
CA THR A 304 11.11 -0.02 -4.27
C THR A 304 12.26 -1.02 -4.03
N CYS A 305 12.83 -1.06 -2.82
CA CYS A 305 13.85 -2.05 -2.47
C CYS A 305 13.31 -3.49 -2.52
N ALA A 306 12.09 -3.73 -2.00
CA ALA A 306 11.47 -5.04 -2.03
C ALA A 306 11.22 -5.51 -3.47
N ASP A 307 10.79 -4.61 -4.36
CA ASP A 307 10.58 -4.91 -5.77
C ASP A 307 11.89 -5.19 -6.52
N MET A 308 12.98 -4.48 -6.21
CA MET A 308 14.31 -4.79 -6.74
C MET A 308 14.75 -6.22 -6.37
N ILE A 309 14.55 -6.62 -5.11
CA ILE A 309 14.83 -7.99 -4.65
C ILE A 309 13.94 -8.99 -5.39
N ALA A 310 12.64 -8.72 -5.49
CA ALA A 310 11.66 -9.58 -6.16
C ALA A 310 12.03 -9.87 -7.63
N ARG A 311 12.60 -8.89 -8.33
CA ARG A 311 13.01 -9.01 -9.75
C ARG A 311 14.24 -9.88 -9.99
N VAL A 312 15.13 -10.03 -9.01
CA VAL A 312 16.43 -10.69 -9.22
C VAL A 312 16.57 -12.01 -8.47
N LEU A 313 15.76 -12.24 -7.43
CA LEU A 313 15.96 -13.37 -6.50
C LEU A 313 15.83 -14.74 -7.18
N LEU A 314 14.91 -14.88 -8.14
CA LEU A 314 14.65 -16.14 -8.84
C LEU A 314 14.75 -16.01 -10.37
N THR A 315 15.68 -15.17 -10.86
CA THR A 315 15.89 -14.98 -12.31
C THR A 315 16.00 -16.32 -13.07
N PRO A 316 15.27 -16.53 -14.22
CA PRO A 316 14.54 -15.53 -14.99
C PRO A 316 13.10 -15.27 -14.51
N ALA A 317 12.57 -16.01 -13.56
CA ALA A 317 11.24 -15.78 -13.00
C ALA A 317 11.27 -14.60 -12.02
N GLU A 318 10.19 -13.82 -11.99
CA GLU A 318 10.04 -12.74 -11.02
C GLU A 318 9.13 -13.18 -9.87
N LEU A 319 9.54 -12.90 -8.64
CA LEU A 319 8.68 -13.10 -7.48
C LEU A 319 7.62 -12.00 -7.39
N PRO A 320 6.37 -12.31 -6.99
CA PRO A 320 5.44 -11.31 -6.54
C PRO A 320 6.02 -10.51 -5.36
N VAL A 321 5.95 -9.18 -5.41
CA VAL A 321 6.55 -8.30 -4.40
C VAL A 321 5.91 -8.46 -3.02
N GLY A 322 4.64 -8.87 -2.98
CA GLY A 322 3.93 -9.16 -1.72
C GLY A 322 4.58 -10.27 -0.90
N ILE A 323 5.21 -11.27 -1.55
CA ILE A 323 6.00 -12.31 -0.86
C ILE A 323 7.20 -11.68 -0.17
N VAL A 324 7.94 -10.82 -0.87
CA VAL A 324 9.14 -10.17 -0.32
C VAL A 324 8.77 -9.25 0.84
N THR A 325 7.71 -8.45 0.70
CA THR A 325 7.25 -7.58 1.79
C THR A 325 6.77 -8.37 3.01
N ALA A 326 6.15 -9.54 2.81
CA ALA A 326 5.76 -10.43 3.89
C ALA A 326 6.97 -11.06 4.59
N LEU A 327 7.96 -11.52 3.83
CA LEU A 327 9.20 -12.08 4.38
C LEU A 327 10.03 -11.08 5.19
N ILE A 328 9.96 -9.79 4.85
CA ILE A 328 10.59 -8.72 5.63
C ILE A 328 9.72 -8.30 6.80
N GLY A 329 8.43 -8.13 6.55
CA GLY A 329 7.50 -7.54 7.51
C GLY A 329 7.09 -8.47 8.64
N ALA A 330 6.88 -9.76 8.38
CA ALA A 330 6.44 -10.71 9.41
C ALA A 330 7.51 -10.95 10.49
N PRO A 331 8.80 -11.18 10.18
CA PRO A 331 9.84 -11.27 11.20
C PRO A 331 10.01 -9.97 12.00
N PHE A 332 9.94 -8.81 11.33
CA PHE A 332 9.98 -7.52 12.01
C PHE A 332 8.81 -7.36 13.00
N PHE A 333 7.62 -7.78 12.60
CA PHE A 333 6.44 -7.73 13.45
C PHE A 333 6.57 -8.67 14.67
N ILE A 334 7.04 -9.90 14.47
CA ILE A 334 7.32 -10.85 15.54
C ILE A 334 8.34 -10.26 16.53
N TYR A 335 9.40 -9.63 16.02
CA TYR A 335 10.38 -8.95 16.87
C TYR A 335 9.74 -7.85 17.73
N LEU A 336 8.84 -7.04 17.15
CA LEU A 336 8.12 -5.99 17.89
C LEU A 336 7.24 -6.57 18.99
N LEU A 337 6.57 -7.70 18.75
CA LEU A 337 5.76 -8.37 19.77
C LEU A 337 6.63 -8.86 20.95
N PHE A 338 7.79 -9.44 20.68
CA PHE A 338 8.73 -9.81 21.73
C PHE A 338 9.21 -8.62 22.55
N GLN A 339 9.52 -7.50 21.91
CA GLN A 339 9.94 -6.27 22.57
C GLN A 339 8.84 -5.68 23.48
N GLN A 340 7.57 -5.80 23.08
CA GLN A 340 6.44 -5.35 23.90
C GLN A 340 6.20 -6.29 25.10
N LYS A 341 6.35 -7.59 24.93
CA LYS A 341 6.19 -8.58 26.02
C LYS A 341 7.17 -8.30 27.16
N GLY A 342 8.40 -7.88 26.87
CA GLY A 342 9.39 -7.52 27.91
C GLY A 342 9.12 -6.20 28.65
N LYS A 343 8.10 -5.42 28.25
CA LYS A 343 7.68 -4.17 28.94
C LYS A 343 6.43 -4.36 29.83
N ILE A 344 5.78 -5.52 29.76
CA ILE A 344 4.56 -5.87 30.49
C ILE A 344 4.90 -6.69 31.75
N LEU A 345 6.14 -7.15 31.87
CA LEU A 345 6.72 -7.76 33.06
C LEU A 345 7.58 -6.75 33.82
#